data_53699a9a3583ba0ed471e45db8e86bea
#
_entry.id   53699a9a3583ba0ed471e45db8e86bea
#
_cell.length_a   1.000
_cell.length_b   1.000
_cell.length_c   1.000
_cell.angle_alpha   90.00
_cell.angle_beta   90.00
_cell.angle_gamma   90.00
#
_symmetry.space_group_name_H-M   'P 1'
#
loop_
_entity.id
_entity.type
_entity.pdbx_description
1 polymer ?
#
loop_
_entity_poly.entity_id
_entity_poly.type
_entity_poly.pdbx_seq_one_letter_code
_entity_poly.pdbx_strand_id
1 'polypeptide(L)'
;MKKGYVGTILAATAALSASSCFSFFSMAAGDVTAASDTITFGLVAPLSGDNGAYGTKQEKGYELAMEEINAAGGVLGATLELETYDDGGDASTAANGAQKFADDDSILAIGGSCLTSCTAAMLPITGDAEMPQLVVSSSAKSLTGISDYFFRMAVQDAAVGPQIANQFTKMGKTKAVTLYCNNDYGSGLKDSFNAQFEENGGEVLDSIPYQATDQDFAAILTTVKSEEPDCIALCGTTTDGALIIKQARQMGIEAPIMGQPGLYNQNVIDIAGDAAEGLLCSGVFVADGADGKGAEFVENYQAKYDGEIPDGFAALAYDQMYVLADASERAMEENDGELTRETLAEALRTTDYEGVTGTVSFDENGDWVRDYLTLTVKDGKYVLYEE
;
A
#
# COMPACT_ATOMS: atom_id res chain seq x y z
N MET A 1 -48.79 -69.53 -11.59
CA MET A 1 -49.66 -68.97 -10.59
C MET A 1 -48.86 -68.19 -9.57
N LYS A 2 -49.31 -66.95 -9.23
CA LYS A 2 -48.85 -66.03 -8.17
C LYS A 2 -47.53 -65.28 -8.44
N LYS A 3 -47.55 -64.06 -8.95
CA LYS A 3 -47.71 -62.74 -8.41
C LYS A 3 -46.85 -62.46 -7.15
N GLY A 4 -45.81 -61.65 -7.30
CA GLY A 4 -45.01 -61.10 -6.19
C GLY A 4 -44.47 -59.71 -6.58
N TYR A 5 -44.79 -58.77 -5.79
CA TYR A 5 -44.67 -57.34 -5.91
C TYR A 5 -43.21 -56.80 -5.96
N VAL A 6 -42.99 -55.83 -6.83
CA VAL A 6 -41.85 -54.94 -6.90
C VAL A 6 -41.98 -53.87 -5.81
N GLY A 7 -41.05 -53.81 -4.92
CA GLY A 7 -40.90 -52.71 -3.95
C GLY A 7 -39.76 -51.78 -4.33
N THR A 8 -40.13 -50.60 -4.81
CA THR A 8 -39.21 -49.51 -5.14
C THR A 8 -38.73 -48.84 -3.86
N ILE A 9 -37.44 -48.94 -3.54
CA ILE A 9 -36.82 -48.18 -2.48
C ILE A 9 -36.30 -46.88 -3.07
N LEU A 10 -36.93 -45.74 -2.72
CA LEU A 10 -36.46 -44.39 -2.98
C LEU A 10 -35.33 -44.07 -1.97
N ALA A 11 -34.11 -43.97 -2.46
CA ALA A 11 -33.01 -43.42 -1.69
C ALA A 11 -33.04 -41.89 -1.82
N ALA A 12 -33.44 -41.20 -0.73
CA ALA A 12 -33.31 -39.77 -0.62
C ALA A 12 -31.89 -39.44 -0.19
N THR A 13 -31.09 -38.91 -1.10
CA THR A 13 -29.82 -38.25 -0.80
C THR A 13 -30.12 -36.85 -0.25
N ALA A 14 -29.95 -36.68 1.05
CA ALA A 14 -29.94 -35.36 1.67
C ALA A 14 -28.61 -34.68 1.36
N ALA A 15 -28.62 -33.68 0.48
CA ALA A 15 -27.52 -32.73 0.34
C ALA A 15 -27.61 -31.76 1.53
N LEU A 16 -26.65 -31.85 2.45
CA LEU A 16 -26.41 -30.79 3.43
C LEU A 16 -25.70 -29.66 2.71
N SER A 17 -26.45 -28.63 2.34
CA SER A 17 -25.91 -27.34 2.02
C SER A 17 -25.58 -26.63 3.36
N ALA A 18 -24.29 -26.46 3.65
CA ALA A 18 -23.83 -25.57 4.71
C ALA A 18 -24.07 -24.14 4.22
N SER A 19 -25.21 -23.57 4.59
CA SER A 19 -25.43 -22.12 4.50
C SER A 19 -24.72 -21.49 5.68
N SER A 20 -23.56 -20.89 5.43
CA SER A 20 -22.96 -19.92 6.33
C SER A 20 -23.90 -18.71 6.38
N CYS A 21 -24.54 -18.51 7.53
CA CYS A 21 -25.36 -17.34 7.80
C CYS A 21 -24.45 -16.09 7.87
N PHE A 22 -24.30 -15.38 6.77
CA PHE A 22 -24.03 -13.95 6.81
C PHE A 22 -25.32 -13.30 7.32
N SER A 23 -25.30 -12.86 8.59
CA SER A 23 -26.35 -12.00 9.12
C SER A 23 -26.11 -10.60 8.60
N PHE A 24 -26.54 -10.31 7.37
CA PHE A 24 -26.82 -8.95 6.98
C PHE A 24 -27.99 -8.45 7.83
N PHE A 25 -27.74 -7.42 8.62
CA PHE A 25 -28.78 -6.61 9.18
C PHE A 25 -29.50 -5.95 8.02
N SER A 26 -30.61 -6.54 7.57
CA SER A 26 -31.56 -5.88 6.69
C SER A 26 -32.33 -4.88 7.54
N MET A 27 -31.79 -3.69 7.73
CA MET A 27 -32.61 -2.52 8.01
C MET A 27 -33.37 -2.21 6.71
N ALA A 28 -34.67 -2.00 6.83
CA ALA A 28 -35.50 -1.59 5.73
C ALA A 28 -34.90 -0.32 5.10
N ALA A 29 -34.35 -0.47 3.90
CA ALA A 29 -33.94 0.65 3.08
C ALA A 29 -35.17 1.51 2.82
N GLY A 30 -35.24 2.69 3.42
CA GLY A 30 -35.96 3.77 2.80
C GLY A 30 -35.29 3.99 1.45
N ASP A 31 -36.08 4.20 0.39
CA ASP A 31 -35.59 4.50 -0.95
C ASP A 31 -34.68 5.76 -0.91
N VAL A 32 -33.39 5.59 -0.57
CA VAL A 32 -32.35 6.57 -0.83
C VAL A 32 -31.93 6.31 -2.26
N THR A 33 -32.52 7.06 -3.19
CA THR A 33 -32.07 7.06 -4.58
C THR A 33 -30.78 7.88 -4.64
N ALA A 34 -29.67 7.24 -5.00
CA ALA A 34 -28.43 7.97 -5.30
C ALA A 34 -28.74 9.09 -6.32
N ALA A 35 -28.24 10.27 -6.09
CA ALA A 35 -28.38 11.40 -7.02
C ALA A 35 -27.66 11.13 -8.35
N SER A 36 -26.74 10.16 -8.38
CA SER A 36 -26.02 9.65 -9.55
C SER A 36 -26.03 8.13 -9.54
N ASP A 37 -26.22 7.51 -10.74
CA ASP A 37 -26.08 6.06 -10.92
C ASP A 37 -24.59 5.60 -10.84
N THR A 38 -23.64 6.54 -10.80
CA THR A 38 -22.20 6.31 -10.83
C THR A 38 -21.46 7.24 -9.86
N ILE A 39 -20.49 6.69 -9.14
CA ILE A 39 -19.51 7.40 -8.31
C ILE A 39 -18.15 7.19 -8.94
N THR A 40 -17.47 8.27 -9.35
CA THR A 40 -16.19 8.19 -10.04
C THR A 40 -15.05 8.72 -9.18
N PHE A 41 -13.97 7.92 -9.10
CA PHE A 41 -12.70 8.31 -8.48
C PHE A 41 -11.60 8.41 -9.53
N GLY A 42 -10.58 9.26 -9.26
CA GLY A 42 -9.37 9.35 -10.05
C GLY A 42 -8.22 8.56 -9.42
N LEU A 43 -7.29 8.06 -10.23
CA LEU A 43 -6.00 7.56 -9.80
C LEU A 43 -4.90 8.24 -10.61
N VAL A 44 -4.03 8.99 -9.96
CA VAL A 44 -2.79 9.52 -10.55
C VAL A 44 -1.64 8.70 -10.00
N ALA A 45 -0.95 7.96 -10.86
CA ALA A 45 0.13 7.06 -10.43
C ALA A 45 1.13 6.82 -11.56
N PRO A 46 2.38 6.45 -11.26
CA PRO A 46 3.32 6.01 -12.27
C PRO A 46 2.90 4.63 -12.79
N LEU A 47 2.22 4.57 -13.93
CA LEU A 47 1.84 3.32 -14.59
C LEU A 47 2.91 2.86 -15.59
N SER A 48 3.91 3.71 -15.86
CA SER A 48 5.05 3.46 -16.74
C SER A 48 6.35 3.95 -16.13
N GLY A 49 7.49 3.66 -16.80
CA GLY A 49 8.84 4.09 -16.37
C GLY A 49 9.38 3.28 -15.18
N ASP A 50 10.44 3.81 -14.56
CA ASP A 50 11.22 3.11 -13.52
C ASP A 50 10.42 2.83 -12.24
N ASN A 51 9.39 3.63 -11.98
CA ASN A 51 8.50 3.51 -10.83
C ASN A 51 7.14 2.85 -11.16
N GLY A 52 6.96 2.36 -12.40
CA GLY A 52 5.71 1.75 -12.86
C GLY A 52 5.23 0.56 -11.99
N ALA A 53 6.16 -0.13 -11.33
CA ALA A 53 5.82 -1.23 -10.43
C ALA A 53 4.95 -0.79 -9.22
N TYR A 54 5.09 0.45 -8.75
CA TYR A 54 4.25 0.98 -7.67
C TYR A 54 2.83 1.26 -8.14
N GLY A 55 2.70 2.01 -9.24
CA GLY A 55 1.40 2.43 -9.76
C GLY A 55 0.55 1.28 -10.26
N THR A 56 1.15 0.33 -10.99
CA THR A 56 0.43 -0.85 -11.49
C THR A 56 -0.10 -1.75 -10.37
N LYS A 57 0.60 -1.83 -9.23
CA LYS A 57 0.11 -2.55 -8.06
C LYS A 57 -1.08 -1.84 -7.41
N GLN A 58 -1.01 -0.53 -7.31
CA GLN A 58 -2.14 0.26 -6.80
C GLN A 58 -3.36 0.15 -7.71
N GLU A 59 -3.19 0.34 -9.02
CA GLU A 59 -4.28 0.19 -9.99
C GLU A 59 -4.97 -1.16 -9.86
N LYS A 60 -4.21 -2.27 -9.79
CA LYS A 60 -4.75 -3.61 -9.58
C LYS A 60 -5.54 -3.78 -8.28
N GLY A 61 -5.05 -3.19 -7.19
CA GLY A 61 -5.76 -3.20 -5.91
C GLY A 61 -7.10 -2.47 -5.99
N TYR A 62 -7.11 -1.26 -6.59
CA TYR A 62 -8.33 -0.49 -6.83
C TYR A 62 -9.33 -1.23 -7.72
N GLU A 63 -8.86 -1.78 -8.86
CA GLU A 63 -9.72 -2.50 -9.80
C GLU A 63 -10.38 -3.73 -9.18
N LEU A 64 -9.63 -4.51 -8.37
CA LEU A 64 -10.18 -5.69 -7.70
C LEU A 64 -11.26 -5.29 -6.71
N ALA A 65 -10.97 -4.34 -5.81
CA ALA A 65 -11.94 -3.87 -4.82
C ALA A 65 -13.21 -3.28 -5.48
N MET A 66 -13.02 -2.45 -6.51
CA MET A 66 -14.11 -1.83 -7.24
C MET A 66 -15.03 -2.89 -7.91
N GLU A 67 -14.44 -3.93 -8.54
CA GLU A 67 -15.22 -5.03 -9.12
C GLU A 67 -16.02 -5.78 -8.05
N GLU A 68 -15.42 -6.07 -6.89
CA GLU A 68 -16.09 -6.76 -5.79
C GLU A 68 -17.23 -5.91 -5.21
N ILE A 69 -17.01 -4.61 -4.98
CA ILE A 69 -18.03 -3.68 -4.49
C ILE A 69 -19.18 -3.58 -5.50
N ASN A 70 -18.88 -3.43 -6.79
CA ASN A 70 -19.90 -3.35 -7.84
C ASN A 70 -20.69 -4.67 -7.98
N ALA A 71 -20.02 -5.81 -7.86
CA ALA A 71 -20.67 -7.13 -7.86
C ALA A 71 -21.60 -7.33 -6.67
N ALA A 72 -21.28 -6.69 -5.51
CA ALA A 72 -22.13 -6.70 -4.31
C ALA A 72 -23.33 -5.75 -4.40
N GLY A 73 -23.42 -4.90 -5.43
CA GLY A 73 -24.53 -3.96 -5.66
C GLY A 73 -24.12 -2.50 -5.62
N GLY A 74 -22.83 -2.20 -5.55
CA GLY A 74 -22.30 -0.84 -5.51
C GLY A 74 -22.52 -0.15 -4.15
N VAL A 75 -22.34 1.16 -4.12
CA VAL A 75 -22.58 2.01 -2.95
C VAL A 75 -24.00 2.55 -3.00
N LEU A 76 -24.88 2.05 -2.15
CA LEU A 76 -26.34 2.37 -2.18
C LEU A 76 -26.98 2.25 -3.58
N GLY A 77 -26.47 1.32 -4.41
CA GLY A 77 -26.93 1.08 -5.76
C GLY A 77 -26.17 1.83 -6.86
N ALA A 78 -25.30 2.79 -6.50
CA ALA A 78 -24.43 3.46 -7.45
C ALA A 78 -23.23 2.57 -7.81
N THR A 79 -22.86 2.55 -9.09
CA THR A 79 -21.69 1.82 -9.59
C THR A 79 -20.42 2.66 -9.38
N LEU A 80 -19.34 2.06 -8.89
CA LEU A 80 -18.03 2.71 -8.81
C LEU A 80 -17.33 2.67 -10.17
N GLU A 81 -16.70 3.77 -10.54
CA GLU A 81 -15.82 3.89 -11.71
C GLU A 81 -14.46 4.50 -11.30
N LEU A 82 -13.38 4.12 -12.01
CA LEU A 82 -12.04 4.61 -11.79
C LEU A 82 -11.48 5.19 -13.09
N GLU A 83 -11.08 6.46 -13.08
CA GLU A 83 -10.27 7.06 -14.15
C GLU A 83 -8.80 7.08 -13.75
N THR A 84 -7.92 6.62 -14.63
CA THR A 84 -6.48 6.60 -14.37
C THR A 84 -5.72 7.64 -15.18
N TYR A 85 -4.62 8.15 -14.61
CA TYR A 85 -3.69 9.06 -15.25
C TYR A 85 -2.25 8.64 -14.93
N ASP A 86 -1.49 8.31 -15.98
CA ASP A 86 -0.08 7.93 -15.85
C ASP A 86 0.78 9.18 -15.66
N ASP A 87 1.40 9.34 -14.49
CA ASP A 87 2.34 10.43 -14.21
C ASP A 87 3.80 10.08 -14.54
N GLY A 88 4.10 8.81 -14.85
CA GLY A 88 5.45 8.33 -15.14
C GLY A 88 6.46 8.58 -14.03
N GLY A 89 6.01 8.98 -12.83
CA GLY A 89 6.86 9.39 -11.70
C GLY A 89 7.42 10.82 -11.83
N ASP A 90 6.83 11.66 -12.70
CA ASP A 90 7.21 13.06 -12.88
C ASP A 90 6.24 14.01 -12.17
N ALA A 91 6.77 14.88 -11.32
CA ALA A 91 5.97 15.77 -10.48
C ALA A 91 5.10 16.76 -11.29
N SER A 92 5.60 17.23 -12.45
CA SER A 92 4.84 18.15 -13.31
C SER A 92 3.70 17.41 -14.02
N THR A 93 3.94 16.18 -14.43
CA THR A 93 2.93 15.31 -15.04
C THR A 93 1.86 14.93 -14.02
N ALA A 94 2.24 14.63 -12.78
CA ALA A 94 1.32 14.37 -11.67
C ALA A 94 0.41 15.59 -11.37
N ALA A 95 0.99 16.79 -11.34
CA ALA A 95 0.21 18.03 -11.18
C ALA A 95 -0.79 18.23 -12.34
N ASN A 96 -0.41 17.92 -13.60
CA ASN A 96 -1.35 17.97 -14.73
C ASN A 96 -2.49 16.95 -14.58
N GLY A 97 -2.21 15.75 -14.06
CA GLY A 97 -3.23 14.74 -13.76
C GLY A 97 -4.20 15.22 -12.69
N ALA A 98 -3.68 15.80 -11.59
CA ALA A 98 -4.49 16.38 -10.54
C ALA A 98 -5.38 17.52 -11.08
N GLN A 99 -4.83 18.42 -11.92
CA GLN A 99 -5.59 19.51 -12.52
C GLN A 99 -6.71 18.97 -13.44
N LYS A 100 -6.42 17.97 -14.28
CA LYS A 100 -7.43 17.32 -15.12
C LYS A 100 -8.61 16.83 -14.30
N PHE A 101 -8.34 16.15 -13.19
CA PHE A 101 -9.40 15.60 -12.32
C PHE A 101 -10.07 16.69 -11.47
N ALA A 102 -9.34 17.73 -11.06
CA ALA A 102 -9.90 18.85 -10.33
C ALA A 102 -10.91 19.66 -11.17
N ASP A 103 -10.66 19.77 -12.49
CA ASP A 103 -11.54 20.47 -13.46
C ASP A 103 -12.80 19.64 -13.81
N ASP A 104 -12.90 18.39 -13.39
CA ASP A 104 -14.04 17.51 -13.64
C ASP A 104 -14.84 17.29 -12.34
N ASP A 105 -16.01 17.93 -12.26
CA ASP A 105 -16.88 17.84 -11.07
C ASP A 105 -17.41 16.43 -10.79
N SER A 106 -17.33 15.50 -11.77
CA SER A 106 -17.75 14.11 -11.58
C SER A 106 -16.72 13.28 -10.79
N ILE A 107 -15.46 13.73 -10.71
CA ILE A 107 -14.40 13.07 -9.94
C ILE A 107 -14.43 13.57 -8.48
N LEU A 108 -14.78 12.68 -7.56
CA LEU A 108 -15.02 13.04 -6.17
C LEU A 108 -13.77 12.98 -5.28
N ALA A 109 -12.83 12.10 -5.59
CA ALA A 109 -11.56 11.96 -4.89
C ALA A 109 -10.48 11.43 -5.82
N ILE A 110 -9.21 11.63 -5.46
CA ILE A 110 -8.05 11.12 -6.19
C ILE A 110 -7.24 10.17 -5.30
N GLY A 111 -6.91 9.00 -5.84
CA GLY A 111 -5.82 8.15 -5.33
C GLY A 111 -4.47 8.61 -5.87
N GLY A 112 -3.42 8.57 -5.04
CA GLY A 112 -2.05 8.83 -5.49
C GLY A 112 -1.51 10.24 -5.21
N SER A 113 -0.32 10.57 -5.67
CA SER A 113 0.59 9.70 -6.44
C SER A 113 1.42 8.78 -5.52
N CYS A 114 2.25 7.94 -6.15
CA CYS A 114 3.10 7.02 -5.41
C CYS A 114 4.34 7.68 -4.82
N LEU A 115 4.87 8.72 -5.45
CA LEU A 115 6.10 9.39 -5.05
C LEU A 115 5.82 10.67 -4.29
N THR A 116 6.59 10.92 -3.23
CA THR A 116 6.44 12.12 -2.39
C THR A 116 6.47 13.42 -3.21
N SER A 117 7.39 13.55 -4.18
CA SER A 117 7.49 14.73 -5.03
C SER A 117 6.27 14.95 -5.92
N CYS A 118 5.70 13.86 -6.44
CA CYS A 118 4.48 13.89 -7.24
C CYS A 118 3.28 14.28 -6.38
N THR A 119 3.11 13.64 -5.22
CA THR A 119 2.05 13.98 -4.25
C THR A 119 2.13 15.45 -3.82
N ALA A 120 3.33 15.93 -3.47
CA ALA A 120 3.54 17.33 -3.08
C ALA A 120 3.15 18.33 -4.18
N ALA A 121 3.36 17.97 -5.45
CA ALA A 121 2.97 18.80 -6.59
C ALA A 121 1.45 18.79 -6.83
N MET A 122 0.74 17.74 -6.45
CA MET A 122 -0.71 17.62 -6.58
C MET A 122 -1.46 18.37 -5.46
N LEU A 123 -0.94 18.36 -4.23
CA LEU A 123 -1.62 18.85 -3.02
C LEU A 123 -2.17 20.29 -3.11
N PRO A 124 -1.46 21.28 -3.71
CA PRO A 124 -2.03 22.61 -3.86
C PRO A 124 -3.29 22.63 -4.75
N ILE A 125 -3.30 21.78 -5.78
CA ILE A 125 -4.40 21.68 -6.76
C ILE A 125 -5.60 21.00 -6.14
N THR A 126 -5.39 19.86 -5.49
CA THR A 126 -6.46 19.11 -4.83
C THR A 126 -7.03 19.85 -3.63
N GLY A 127 -6.17 20.58 -2.87
CA GLY A 127 -6.59 21.44 -1.77
C GLY A 127 -7.45 22.62 -2.21
N ASP A 128 -7.04 23.33 -3.28
CA ASP A 128 -7.81 24.44 -3.86
C ASP A 128 -9.16 23.98 -4.44
N ALA A 129 -9.23 22.73 -4.92
CA ALA A 129 -10.45 22.12 -5.46
C ALA A 129 -11.30 21.42 -4.40
N GLU A 130 -10.92 21.49 -3.11
CA GLU A 130 -11.58 20.80 -2.00
C GLU A 130 -11.77 19.29 -2.27
N MET A 131 -10.83 18.70 -3.01
CA MET A 131 -10.87 17.32 -3.47
C MET A 131 -10.04 16.41 -2.56
N PRO A 132 -10.64 15.40 -1.91
CA PRO A 132 -9.90 14.40 -1.15
C PRO A 132 -8.81 13.72 -1.99
N GLN A 133 -7.56 13.76 -1.48
CA GLN A 133 -6.43 13.07 -2.06
C GLN A 133 -5.93 12.01 -1.08
N LEU A 134 -6.03 10.74 -1.48
CA LEU A 134 -5.63 9.60 -0.66
C LEU A 134 -4.36 8.97 -1.22
N VAL A 135 -3.37 8.68 -0.36
CA VAL A 135 -2.11 8.05 -0.79
C VAL A 135 -1.81 6.79 0.03
N VAL A 136 -1.19 5.81 -0.62
CA VAL A 136 -0.80 4.53 0.00
C VAL A 136 0.72 4.35 0.11
N SER A 137 1.51 5.28 -0.42
CA SER A 137 2.98 5.15 -0.49
C SER A 137 3.78 6.41 -0.19
N SER A 138 3.22 7.61 -0.36
CA SER A 138 3.93 8.88 -0.10
C SER A 138 4.06 9.15 1.40
N SER A 139 5.23 8.87 1.95
CA SER A 139 5.48 8.74 3.40
C SER A 139 6.21 9.92 4.05
N ALA A 140 6.70 10.90 3.27
CA ALA A 140 7.49 12.00 3.81
C ALA A 140 6.68 12.86 4.81
N LYS A 141 7.30 13.15 5.96
CA LYS A 141 6.72 13.99 7.01
C LYS A 141 6.31 15.38 6.53
N SER A 142 6.99 15.90 5.50
CA SER A 142 6.71 17.21 4.92
C SER A 142 5.31 17.34 4.30
N LEU A 143 4.62 16.23 4.06
CA LEU A 143 3.25 16.22 3.52
C LEU A 143 2.18 16.39 4.60
N THR A 144 2.51 16.16 5.88
CA THR A 144 1.56 16.24 7.01
C THR A 144 1.07 17.68 7.19
N GLY A 145 -0.25 17.87 7.25
CA GLY A 145 -0.88 19.15 7.55
C GLY A 145 -0.78 20.22 6.43
N ILE A 146 -0.44 19.82 5.19
CA ILE A 146 -0.43 20.75 4.04
C ILE A 146 -1.85 21.08 3.58
N SER A 147 -2.76 20.12 3.63
CA SER A 147 -4.13 20.25 3.16
C SER A 147 -5.09 19.48 4.06
N ASP A 148 -6.23 20.07 4.35
CA ASP A 148 -7.33 19.40 5.07
C ASP A 148 -7.99 18.29 4.23
N TYR A 149 -7.71 18.23 2.93
CA TYR A 149 -8.22 17.23 1.99
C TYR A 149 -7.21 16.12 1.70
N PHE A 150 -6.11 16.06 2.46
CA PHE A 150 -5.09 15.02 2.32
C PHE A 150 -5.29 13.91 3.33
N PHE A 151 -5.31 12.66 2.86
CA PHE A 151 -5.43 11.45 3.66
C PHE A 151 -4.32 10.47 3.26
N ARG A 152 -3.61 9.92 4.24
CA ARG A 152 -2.48 9.05 4.00
C ARG A 152 -2.64 7.72 4.71
N MET A 153 -2.77 6.64 3.93
CA MET A 153 -2.73 5.27 4.42
C MET A 153 -1.31 4.71 4.47
N ALA A 154 -0.32 5.40 3.89
CA ALA A 154 1.09 5.10 4.11
C ALA A 154 1.53 5.60 5.48
N VAL A 155 2.24 4.76 6.22
CA VAL A 155 2.86 5.20 7.47
C VAL A 155 4.03 6.13 7.16
N GLN A 156 4.18 7.18 7.96
CA GLN A 156 5.21 8.20 7.75
C GLN A 156 6.63 7.63 7.90
N ASP A 157 7.59 8.18 7.16
CA ASP A 157 9.02 7.88 7.32
C ASP A 157 9.50 8.08 8.76
N ALA A 158 8.87 9.01 9.48
CA ALA A 158 9.09 9.21 10.90
C ALA A 158 8.81 7.97 11.77
N ALA A 159 8.00 7.02 11.29
CA ALA A 159 7.76 5.74 11.96
C ALA A 159 8.59 4.59 11.36
N VAL A 160 8.85 4.62 10.04
CA VAL A 160 9.65 3.58 9.35
C VAL A 160 11.10 3.57 9.80
N GLY A 161 11.74 4.75 9.83
CA GLY A 161 13.13 4.88 10.27
C GLY A 161 13.35 4.33 11.68
N PRO A 162 12.56 4.77 12.69
CA PRO A 162 12.59 4.20 14.03
C PRO A 162 12.34 2.69 14.09
N GLN A 163 11.43 2.16 13.29
CA GLN A 163 11.19 0.72 13.23
C GLN A 163 12.44 -0.04 12.76
N ILE A 164 13.09 0.42 11.67
CA ILE A 164 14.33 -0.18 11.16
C ILE A 164 15.43 -0.12 12.22
N ALA A 165 15.60 1.03 12.87
CA ALA A 165 16.59 1.23 13.93
C ALA A 165 16.34 0.31 15.14
N ASN A 166 15.08 0.23 15.59
CA ASN A 166 14.69 -0.65 16.69
C ASN A 166 14.90 -2.12 16.36
N GLN A 167 14.59 -2.52 15.12
CA GLN A 167 14.80 -3.91 14.68
C GLN A 167 16.29 -4.26 14.67
N PHE A 168 17.17 -3.41 14.15
CA PHE A 168 18.61 -3.65 14.23
C PHE A 168 19.12 -3.66 15.67
N THR A 169 18.60 -2.79 16.53
CA THR A 169 18.96 -2.78 17.97
C THR A 169 18.55 -4.10 18.64
N LYS A 170 17.35 -4.63 18.38
CA LYS A 170 16.91 -5.94 18.87
C LYS A 170 17.81 -7.07 18.39
N MET A 171 18.31 -6.98 17.15
CA MET A 171 19.29 -7.94 16.59
C MET A 171 20.70 -7.74 17.16
N GLY A 172 20.91 -6.82 18.11
CA GLY A 172 22.21 -6.54 18.73
C GLY A 172 23.18 -5.79 17.83
N LYS A 173 22.69 -5.09 16.78
CA LYS A 173 23.51 -4.30 15.87
C LYS A 173 23.82 -2.93 16.50
N THR A 174 25.05 -2.47 16.33
CA THR A 174 25.56 -1.25 16.96
C THR A 174 26.26 -0.29 15.99
N LYS A 175 26.59 -0.75 14.76
CA LYS A 175 27.28 0.04 13.74
C LYS A 175 26.55 -0.06 12.42
N ALA A 176 26.00 1.06 11.97
CA ALA A 176 25.22 1.12 10.74
C ALA A 176 25.89 1.97 9.65
N VAL A 177 25.71 1.58 8.40
CA VAL A 177 25.81 2.48 7.25
C VAL A 177 24.43 2.66 6.67
N THR A 178 24.09 3.91 6.32
CA THR A 178 22.84 4.24 5.64
C THR A 178 23.11 4.51 4.17
N LEU A 179 22.47 3.76 3.27
CA LEU A 179 22.44 4.03 1.84
C LEU A 179 21.10 4.68 1.50
N TYR A 180 21.10 5.86 0.87
CA TYR A 180 19.87 6.57 0.61
C TYR A 180 19.78 7.20 -0.78
N CYS A 181 18.59 7.11 -1.38
CA CYS A 181 18.28 7.83 -2.60
C CYS A 181 18.29 9.34 -2.32
N ASN A 182 19.03 10.10 -3.16
CA ASN A 182 19.20 11.54 -2.98
C ASN A 182 17.95 12.32 -3.46
N ASN A 183 16.86 12.14 -2.76
CA ASN A 183 15.60 12.86 -2.92
C ASN A 183 14.96 13.11 -1.54
N ASP A 184 13.80 13.79 -1.50
CA ASP A 184 13.11 14.13 -0.24
C ASP A 184 12.72 12.90 0.57
N TYR A 185 12.28 11.85 -0.11
CA TYR A 185 11.92 10.58 0.51
C TYR A 185 13.13 9.91 1.19
N GLY A 186 14.19 9.61 0.41
CA GLY A 186 15.37 8.91 0.93
C GLY A 186 16.08 9.70 2.03
N SER A 187 16.10 11.05 1.91
CA SER A 187 16.69 11.92 2.94
C SER A 187 15.89 11.89 4.23
N GLY A 188 14.56 11.98 4.16
CA GLY A 188 13.69 11.94 5.34
C GLY A 188 13.78 10.61 6.09
N LEU A 189 13.76 9.49 5.35
CA LEU A 189 13.90 8.16 5.94
C LEU A 189 15.28 7.96 6.59
N LYS A 190 16.35 8.36 5.90
CA LYS A 190 17.72 8.36 6.45
C LYS A 190 17.81 9.16 7.76
N ASP A 191 17.25 10.38 7.79
CA ASP A 191 17.31 11.23 8.96
C ASP A 191 16.56 10.61 10.16
N SER A 192 15.39 10.05 9.94
CA SER A 192 14.60 9.40 10.98
C SER A 192 15.25 8.10 11.50
N PHE A 193 15.84 7.30 10.60
CA PHE A 193 16.61 6.11 10.99
C PHE A 193 17.84 6.49 11.81
N ASN A 194 18.68 7.40 11.31
CA ASN A 194 19.92 7.79 11.96
C ASN A 194 19.65 8.32 13.39
N ALA A 195 18.67 9.23 13.53
CA ALA A 195 18.32 9.80 14.83
C ALA A 195 17.91 8.71 15.84
N GLN A 196 17.04 7.77 15.44
CA GLN A 196 16.60 6.70 16.33
C GLN A 196 17.71 5.69 16.64
N PHE A 197 18.54 5.35 15.64
CA PHE A 197 19.63 4.39 15.85
C PHE A 197 20.68 4.92 16.82
N GLU A 198 21.02 6.23 16.74
CA GLU A 198 21.90 6.91 17.69
C GLU A 198 21.24 7.04 19.07
N GLU A 199 19.93 7.34 19.14
CA GLU A 199 19.18 7.36 20.42
C GLU A 199 19.21 5.98 21.11
N ASN A 200 19.15 4.90 20.34
CA ASN A 200 19.29 3.54 20.84
C ASN A 200 20.73 3.16 21.25
N GLY A 201 21.69 4.07 21.10
CA GLY A 201 23.11 3.87 21.45
C GLY A 201 23.95 3.24 20.33
N GLY A 202 23.44 3.18 19.10
CA GLY A 202 24.18 2.79 17.91
C GLY A 202 25.06 3.91 17.36
N GLU A 203 25.96 3.56 16.47
CA GLU A 203 26.85 4.47 15.72
C GLU A 203 26.55 4.41 14.24
N VAL A 204 26.20 5.55 13.61
CA VAL A 204 26.08 5.66 12.16
C VAL A 204 27.45 6.02 11.61
N LEU A 205 28.10 5.05 10.97
CA LEU A 205 29.46 5.19 10.45
C LEU A 205 29.51 6.14 9.26
N ASP A 206 28.54 5.99 8.33
CA ASP A 206 28.39 6.86 7.15
C ASP A 206 26.95 6.87 6.64
N SER A 207 26.60 7.93 5.89
CA SER A 207 25.33 8.08 5.18
C SER A 207 25.62 8.45 3.72
N ILE A 208 25.52 7.48 2.82
CA ILE A 208 26.01 7.55 1.46
C ILE A 208 24.84 7.76 0.49
N PRO A 209 24.79 8.92 -0.21
CA PRO A 209 23.78 9.19 -1.21
C PRO A 209 24.05 8.47 -2.53
N TYR A 210 22.98 8.16 -3.27
CA TYR A 210 23.03 7.71 -4.66
C TYR A 210 21.82 8.29 -5.44
N GLN A 211 21.83 8.17 -6.76
CA GLN A 211 20.71 8.58 -7.60
C GLN A 211 19.80 7.38 -7.92
N ALA A 212 18.49 7.58 -7.94
CA ALA A 212 17.52 6.52 -8.29
C ALA A 212 17.76 5.90 -9.68
N THR A 213 18.41 6.66 -10.58
CA THR A 213 18.76 6.21 -11.94
C THR A 213 20.06 5.46 -12.03
N ASP A 214 20.84 5.35 -10.94
CA ASP A 214 22.10 4.63 -10.92
C ASP A 214 21.87 3.13 -11.13
N GLN A 215 22.75 2.49 -11.89
CA GLN A 215 22.72 1.05 -12.18
C GLN A 215 23.95 0.33 -11.62
N ASP A 216 25.01 1.07 -11.32
CA ASP A 216 26.27 0.56 -10.77
C ASP A 216 26.57 1.21 -9.42
N PHE A 217 26.56 0.40 -8.39
CA PHE A 217 26.76 0.80 -6.99
C PHE A 217 28.13 0.36 -6.43
N ALA A 218 29.04 -0.17 -7.27
CA ALA A 218 30.31 -0.73 -6.83
C ALA A 218 31.17 0.29 -6.03
N ALA A 219 31.13 1.58 -6.42
CA ALA A 219 31.90 2.61 -5.73
C ALA A 219 31.41 2.83 -4.29
N ILE A 220 30.11 3.03 -4.09
CA ILE A 220 29.53 3.22 -2.74
C ILE A 220 29.62 1.94 -1.90
N LEU A 221 29.42 0.76 -2.50
CA LEU A 221 29.55 -0.51 -1.79
C LEU A 221 31.01 -0.83 -1.40
N THR A 222 32.00 -0.30 -2.13
CA THR A 222 33.41 -0.36 -1.70
C THR A 222 33.60 0.45 -0.41
N THR A 223 33.00 1.64 -0.30
CA THR A 223 33.01 2.43 0.93
C THR A 223 32.31 1.67 2.06
N VAL A 224 31.09 1.17 1.83
CA VAL A 224 30.37 0.35 2.83
C VAL A 224 31.24 -0.79 3.36
N LYS A 225 31.92 -1.51 2.45
CA LYS A 225 32.77 -2.64 2.83
C LYS A 225 33.98 -2.20 3.68
N SER A 226 34.54 -1.02 3.41
CA SER A 226 35.69 -0.49 4.17
C SER A 226 35.30 0.02 5.57
N GLU A 227 34.06 0.42 5.77
CA GLU A 227 33.53 0.83 7.09
C GLU A 227 33.22 -0.35 8.01
N GLU A 228 33.12 -1.57 7.46
CA GLU A 228 32.80 -2.80 8.20
C GLU A 228 31.55 -2.66 9.10
N PRO A 229 30.40 -2.20 8.59
CA PRO A 229 29.19 -2.06 9.38
C PRO A 229 28.64 -3.44 9.77
N ASP A 230 27.94 -3.51 10.91
CA ASP A 230 27.23 -4.72 11.31
C ASP A 230 25.77 -4.75 10.86
N CYS A 231 25.26 -3.65 10.27
CA CYS A 231 24.00 -3.56 9.56
C CYS A 231 23.96 -2.42 8.53
N ILE A 232 23.04 -2.50 7.58
CA ILE A 232 22.86 -1.51 6.52
C ILE A 232 21.39 -1.11 6.44
N ALA A 233 21.11 0.18 6.66
CA ALA A 233 19.80 0.75 6.39
C ALA A 233 19.73 1.20 4.92
N LEU A 234 18.73 0.70 4.18
CA LEU A 234 18.53 1.00 2.77
C LEU A 234 17.29 1.86 2.56
N CYS A 235 17.52 3.16 2.33
CA CYS A 235 16.50 4.19 2.16
C CYS A 235 16.33 4.52 0.68
N GLY A 236 15.86 3.54 -0.10
CA GLY A 236 15.72 3.61 -1.55
C GLY A 236 14.33 3.20 -2.04
N THR A 237 14.23 2.87 -3.33
CA THR A 237 13.02 2.36 -3.94
C THR A 237 13.19 0.89 -4.37
N THR A 238 12.21 0.32 -5.08
CA THR A 238 12.22 -1.10 -5.44
C THR A 238 13.41 -1.48 -6.31
N THR A 239 13.62 -0.76 -7.42
CA THR A 239 14.60 -1.16 -8.45
C THR A 239 16.04 -0.91 -8.02
N ASP A 240 16.34 0.30 -7.55
CA ASP A 240 17.65 0.68 -7.03
C ASP A 240 18.02 -0.17 -5.80
N GLY A 241 17.07 -0.38 -4.90
CA GLY A 241 17.25 -1.24 -3.73
C GLY A 241 17.61 -2.68 -4.11
N ALA A 242 16.90 -3.27 -5.06
CA ALA A 242 17.20 -4.62 -5.56
C ALA A 242 18.59 -4.74 -6.18
N LEU A 243 19.01 -3.74 -6.95
CA LEU A 243 20.35 -3.70 -7.56
C LEU A 243 21.45 -3.53 -6.51
N ILE A 244 21.24 -2.70 -5.48
CA ILE A 244 22.16 -2.53 -4.35
C ILE A 244 22.32 -3.83 -3.60
N ILE A 245 21.22 -4.51 -3.25
CA ILE A 245 21.24 -5.80 -2.55
C ILE A 245 22.04 -6.82 -3.35
N LYS A 246 21.76 -6.96 -4.64
CA LYS A 246 22.45 -7.87 -5.55
C LYS A 246 23.96 -7.62 -5.57
N GLN A 247 24.36 -6.37 -5.80
CA GLN A 247 25.78 -6.00 -5.90
C GLN A 247 26.49 -6.10 -4.54
N ALA A 248 25.83 -5.77 -3.43
CA ALA A 248 26.37 -5.94 -2.09
C ALA A 248 26.76 -7.40 -1.81
N ARG A 249 25.86 -8.33 -2.08
CA ARG A 249 26.13 -9.78 -1.91
C ARG A 249 27.21 -10.30 -2.88
N GLN A 250 27.24 -9.81 -4.13
CA GLN A 250 28.31 -10.14 -5.07
C GLN A 250 29.68 -9.65 -4.60
N MET A 251 29.75 -8.53 -3.88
CA MET A 251 30.98 -8.01 -3.28
C MET A 251 31.34 -8.65 -1.95
N GLY A 252 30.52 -9.61 -1.46
CA GLY A 252 30.75 -10.32 -0.20
C GLY A 252 30.44 -9.47 1.03
N ILE A 253 29.50 -8.53 0.95
CA ILE A 253 28.95 -7.80 2.09
C ILE A 253 27.83 -8.67 2.68
N GLU A 254 28.08 -9.24 3.87
CA GLU A 254 27.16 -10.16 4.55
C GLU A 254 26.31 -9.46 5.63
N ALA A 255 26.60 -8.19 5.93
CA ALA A 255 25.80 -7.41 6.90
C ALA A 255 24.31 -7.47 6.53
N PRO A 256 23.39 -7.65 7.51
CA PRO A 256 21.96 -7.61 7.26
C PRO A 256 21.57 -6.25 6.68
N ILE A 257 20.70 -6.30 5.68
CA ILE A 257 20.14 -5.13 5.01
C ILE A 257 18.66 -5.07 5.40
N MET A 258 18.21 -3.91 5.89
CA MET A 258 16.81 -3.64 6.11
C MET A 258 16.41 -2.33 5.45
N GLY A 259 15.25 -2.31 4.85
CA GLY A 259 14.70 -1.11 4.23
C GLY A 259 13.19 -0.98 4.43
N GLN A 260 12.64 -0.08 3.70
CA GLN A 260 11.27 0.42 3.77
C GLN A 260 10.27 -0.49 3.00
N PRO A 261 8.94 -0.22 3.08
CA PRO A 261 7.90 -1.08 2.47
C PRO A 261 8.02 -1.31 0.96
N GLY A 262 8.65 -0.40 0.21
CA GLY A 262 8.88 -0.59 -1.23
C GLY A 262 9.81 -1.74 -1.57
N LEU A 263 10.56 -2.27 -0.59
CA LEU A 263 11.32 -3.50 -0.77
C LEU A 263 10.47 -4.77 -0.61
N TYR A 264 9.25 -4.68 -0.10
CA TYR A 264 8.28 -5.77 -0.14
C TYR A 264 7.61 -5.80 -1.52
N ASN A 265 8.34 -6.29 -2.51
CA ASN A 265 7.89 -6.34 -3.89
C ASN A 265 8.56 -7.52 -4.62
N GLN A 266 7.79 -8.28 -5.41
CA GLN A 266 8.31 -9.44 -6.15
C GLN A 266 9.47 -9.06 -7.07
N ASN A 267 9.45 -7.86 -7.68
CA ASN A 267 10.54 -7.39 -8.52
C ASN A 267 11.89 -7.32 -7.78
N VAL A 268 11.91 -7.12 -6.45
CA VAL A 268 13.14 -7.16 -5.67
C VAL A 268 13.74 -8.56 -5.71
N ILE A 269 12.92 -9.58 -5.51
CA ILE A 269 13.36 -10.98 -5.59
C ILE A 269 13.79 -11.32 -7.02
N ASP A 270 13.03 -10.91 -8.03
CA ASP A 270 13.32 -11.21 -9.44
C ASP A 270 14.65 -10.58 -9.90
N ILE A 271 14.96 -9.36 -9.45
CA ILE A 271 16.21 -8.65 -9.80
C ILE A 271 17.40 -9.16 -8.98
N ALA A 272 17.22 -9.28 -7.67
CA ALA A 272 18.31 -9.66 -6.76
C ALA A 272 18.59 -11.17 -6.78
N GLY A 273 17.59 -12.00 -7.09
CA GLY A 273 17.71 -13.46 -7.04
C GLY A 273 18.06 -13.96 -5.64
N ASP A 274 18.96 -14.94 -5.55
CA ASP A 274 19.43 -15.50 -4.27
C ASP A 274 20.03 -14.45 -3.32
N ALA A 275 20.46 -13.28 -3.85
CA ALA A 275 20.99 -12.19 -3.04
C ALA A 275 19.91 -11.52 -2.14
N ALA A 276 18.63 -11.72 -2.45
CA ALA A 276 17.53 -11.24 -1.62
C ALA A 276 17.33 -12.05 -0.34
N GLU A 277 17.87 -13.26 -0.24
CA GLU A 277 17.70 -14.12 0.93
C GLU A 277 18.19 -13.42 2.20
N GLY A 278 17.36 -13.41 3.25
CA GLY A 278 17.63 -12.69 4.49
C GLY A 278 17.49 -11.16 4.42
N LEU A 279 17.00 -10.60 3.30
CA LEU A 279 16.61 -9.20 3.25
C LEU A 279 15.51 -8.95 4.29
N LEU A 280 15.62 -7.87 5.04
CA LEU A 280 14.58 -7.38 5.93
C LEU A 280 13.90 -6.16 5.31
N CYS A 281 12.59 -6.07 5.48
CA CYS A 281 11.86 -4.86 5.09
C CYS A 281 10.66 -4.61 6.00
N SER A 282 10.26 -3.34 6.06
CA SER A 282 9.00 -2.96 6.68
C SER A 282 7.84 -3.36 5.77
N GLY A 283 6.72 -3.72 6.34
CA GLY A 283 5.51 -4.06 5.57
C GLY A 283 4.24 -3.78 6.36
N VAL A 284 3.14 -3.68 5.67
CA VAL A 284 1.80 -3.49 6.26
C VAL A 284 0.90 -4.71 6.04
N PHE A 285 1.34 -5.59 5.17
CA PHE A 285 0.63 -6.81 4.76
C PHE A 285 1.64 -7.88 4.37
N VAL A 286 1.28 -9.14 4.52
CA VAL A 286 2.04 -10.28 4.00
C VAL A 286 1.06 -11.30 3.43
N ALA A 287 1.28 -11.69 2.17
CA ALA A 287 0.39 -12.62 1.49
C ALA A 287 0.52 -14.06 1.99
N ASP A 288 1.76 -14.50 2.33
CA ASP A 288 2.01 -15.85 2.83
C ASP A 288 1.57 -15.97 4.29
N GLY A 289 0.63 -16.85 4.56
CA GLY A 289 0.04 -17.02 5.88
C GLY A 289 -1.09 -16.02 6.22
N ALA A 290 -1.57 -15.24 5.27
CA ALA A 290 -2.74 -14.40 5.46
C ALA A 290 -3.98 -15.23 5.84
N ASP A 291 -4.83 -14.71 6.70
CA ASP A 291 -6.07 -15.34 7.15
C ASP A 291 -7.28 -14.41 6.94
N GLY A 292 -8.50 -14.93 7.16
CA GLY A 292 -9.74 -14.15 7.05
C GLY A 292 -9.85 -13.37 5.74
N LYS A 293 -10.17 -12.07 5.83
CA LYS A 293 -10.26 -11.16 4.67
C LYS A 293 -8.96 -11.09 3.86
N GLY A 294 -7.81 -11.17 4.53
CA GLY A 294 -6.50 -11.16 3.87
C GLY A 294 -6.30 -12.37 2.96
N ALA A 295 -6.73 -13.57 3.39
CA ALA A 295 -6.65 -14.78 2.57
C ALA A 295 -7.58 -14.70 1.34
N GLU A 296 -8.81 -14.17 1.52
CA GLU A 296 -9.77 -13.96 0.42
C GLU A 296 -9.22 -12.97 -0.61
N PHE A 297 -8.64 -11.86 -0.16
CA PHE A 297 -7.97 -10.89 -1.03
C PHE A 297 -6.85 -11.53 -1.84
N VAL A 298 -5.96 -12.32 -1.20
CA VAL A 298 -4.86 -13.02 -1.90
C VAL A 298 -5.40 -13.98 -2.95
N GLU A 299 -6.42 -14.77 -2.62
CA GLU A 299 -7.04 -15.72 -3.54
C GLU A 299 -7.66 -15.01 -4.75
N ASN A 300 -8.46 -13.96 -4.51
CA ASN A 300 -9.13 -13.18 -5.56
C ASN A 300 -8.12 -12.44 -6.45
N TYR A 301 -7.07 -11.84 -5.83
CA TYR A 301 -6.01 -11.15 -6.57
C TYR A 301 -5.25 -12.13 -7.49
N GLN A 302 -4.86 -13.29 -6.98
CA GLN A 302 -4.18 -14.31 -7.77
C GLN A 302 -5.07 -14.87 -8.88
N ALA A 303 -6.35 -15.06 -8.61
CA ALA A 303 -7.30 -15.54 -9.62
C ALA A 303 -7.48 -14.54 -10.77
N LYS A 304 -7.50 -13.23 -10.47
CA LYS A 304 -7.65 -12.15 -11.46
C LYS A 304 -6.37 -11.89 -12.25
N TYR A 305 -5.20 -11.98 -11.60
CA TYR A 305 -3.90 -11.56 -12.15
C TYR A 305 -2.94 -12.72 -12.35
N ASP A 306 -3.40 -13.82 -12.94
CA ASP A 306 -2.60 -14.97 -13.40
C ASP A 306 -1.65 -15.57 -12.34
N GLY A 307 -2.06 -15.61 -11.08
CA GLY A 307 -1.28 -16.15 -9.96
C GLY A 307 -0.27 -15.18 -9.38
N GLU A 308 -0.31 -13.90 -9.73
CA GLU A 308 0.54 -12.86 -9.17
C GLU A 308 0.28 -12.72 -7.66
N ILE A 309 1.35 -12.60 -6.88
CA ILE A 309 1.26 -12.41 -5.42
C ILE A 309 1.06 -10.91 -5.14
N PRO A 310 -0.01 -10.50 -4.40
CA PRO A 310 -0.17 -9.11 -4.02
C PRO A 310 0.89 -8.68 -3.00
N ASP A 311 1.37 -7.46 -3.14
CA ASP A 311 2.24 -6.80 -2.17
C ASP A 311 1.46 -5.84 -1.27
N GLY A 312 2.18 -5.13 -0.38
CA GLY A 312 1.56 -4.18 0.54
C GLY A 312 0.89 -3.00 -0.18
N PHE A 313 1.36 -2.58 -1.36
CA PHE A 313 0.75 -1.48 -2.11
C PHE A 313 -0.57 -1.89 -2.76
N ALA A 314 -0.64 -3.11 -3.28
CA ALA A 314 -1.88 -3.68 -3.79
C ALA A 314 -2.92 -3.83 -2.66
N ALA A 315 -2.50 -4.32 -1.48
CA ALA A 315 -3.37 -4.49 -0.33
C ALA A 315 -3.87 -3.15 0.23
N LEU A 316 -3.00 -2.14 0.33
CA LEU A 316 -3.38 -0.79 0.75
C LEU A 316 -4.34 -0.12 -0.24
N ALA A 317 -4.10 -0.27 -1.54
CA ALA A 317 -4.97 0.29 -2.57
C ALA A 317 -6.34 -0.40 -2.58
N TYR A 318 -6.37 -1.70 -2.35
CA TYR A 318 -7.61 -2.46 -2.17
C TYR A 318 -8.41 -1.91 -0.99
N ASP A 319 -7.80 -1.77 0.19
CA ASP A 319 -8.45 -1.17 1.35
C ASP A 319 -8.87 0.28 1.12
N GLN A 320 -8.07 1.06 0.39
CA GLN A 320 -8.36 2.46 0.09
C GLN A 320 -9.65 2.61 -0.73
N MET A 321 -9.90 1.73 -1.70
CA MET A 321 -11.15 1.73 -2.47
C MET A 321 -12.34 1.38 -1.56
N TYR A 322 -12.20 0.42 -0.65
CA TYR A 322 -13.23 0.10 0.33
C TYR A 322 -13.48 1.25 1.32
N VAL A 323 -12.43 1.95 1.76
CA VAL A 323 -12.55 3.16 2.60
C VAL A 323 -13.28 4.28 1.87
N LEU A 324 -12.99 4.48 0.58
CA LEU A 324 -13.71 5.46 -0.25
C LEU A 324 -15.18 5.08 -0.41
N ALA A 325 -15.48 3.80 -0.62
CA ALA A 325 -16.86 3.29 -0.73
C ALA A 325 -17.64 3.46 0.59
N ASP A 326 -17.04 3.05 1.72
CA ASP A 326 -17.63 3.20 3.06
C ASP A 326 -17.89 4.68 3.41
N ALA A 327 -16.89 5.55 3.16
CA ALA A 327 -17.05 6.98 3.39
C ALA A 327 -18.12 7.60 2.49
N SER A 328 -18.21 7.14 1.22
CA SER A 328 -19.27 7.59 0.32
C SER A 328 -20.66 7.15 0.79
N GLU A 329 -20.80 5.90 1.25
CA GLU A 329 -22.07 5.40 1.81
C GLU A 329 -22.50 6.24 3.02
N ARG A 330 -21.61 6.46 3.99
CA ARG A 330 -21.89 7.29 5.17
C ARG A 330 -22.23 8.73 4.82
N ALA A 331 -21.47 9.34 3.87
CA ALA A 331 -21.74 10.70 3.42
C ALA A 331 -23.13 10.82 2.79
N MET A 332 -23.52 9.87 1.95
CA MET A 332 -24.85 9.84 1.31
C MET A 332 -25.97 9.61 2.33
N GLU A 333 -25.78 8.72 3.31
CA GLU A 333 -26.76 8.49 4.37
C GLU A 333 -27.00 9.72 5.24
N GLU A 334 -25.95 10.50 5.54
CA GLU A 334 -26.01 11.71 6.36
C GLU A 334 -26.54 12.94 5.61
N ASN A 335 -26.50 12.93 4.27
CA ASN A 335 -26.82 14.08 3.42
C ASN A 335 -27.99 13.81 2.44
N ASP A 336 -29.00 13.01 2.83
CA ASP A 336 -30.19 12.74 2.01
C ASP A 336 -29.89 12.18 0.59
N GLY A 337 -28.77 11.44 0.43
CA GLY A 337 -28.33 10.84 -0.82
C GLY A 337 -27.39 11.75 -1.64
N GLU A 338 -27.06 12.93 -1.19
CA GLU A 338 -26.10 13.81 -1.86
C GLU A 338 -24.66 13.44 -1.48
N LEU A 339 -23.78 13.30 -2.48
CA LEU A 339 -22.35 13.07 -2.31
C LEU A 339 -21.55 14.15 -3.03
N THR A 340 -20.75 14.89 -2.27
CA THR A 340 -19.84 15.94 -2.75
C THR A 340 -18.42 15.67 -2.28
N ARG A 341 -17.42 16.39 -2.82
CA ARG A 341 -16.03 16.34 -2.34
C ARG A 341 -15.94 16.68 -0.86
N GLU A 342 -16.68 17.69 -0.41
CA GLU A 342 -16.70 18.16 0.98
C GLU A 342 -17.28 17.09 1.91
N THR A 343 -18.50 16.57 1.62
CA THR A 343 -19.14 15.55 2.46
C THR A 343 -18.34 14.24 2.50
N LEU A 344 -17.69 13.87 1.39
CA LEU A 344 -16.77 12.74 1.34
C LEU A 344 -15.53 12.98 2.22
N ALA A 345 -14.93 14.18 2.18
CA ALA A 345 -13.80 14.53 3.04
C ALA A 345 -14.16 14.48 4.53
N GLU A 346 -15.36 14.96 4.89
CA GLU A 346 -15.87 14.89 6.27
C GLU A 346 -16.05 13.44 6.72
N ALA A 347 -16.64 12.59 5.89
CA ALA A 347 -16.80 11.17 6.16
C ALA A 347 -15.45 10.44 6.28
N LEU A 348 -14.46 10.78 5.44
CA LEU A 348 -13.12 10.21 5.53
C LEU A 348 -12.43 10.52 6.87
N ARG A 349 -12.62 11.70 7.46
CA ARG A 349 -12.04 12.05 8.77
C ARG A 349 -12.53 11.17 9.91
N THR A 350 -13.69 10.56 9.76
CA THR A 350 -14.32 9.68 10.77
C THR A 350 -14.20 8.19 10.41
N THR A 351 -13.30 7.85 9.48
CA THR A 351 -13.07 6.45 9.07
C THR A 351 -12.63 5.59 10.25
N ASP A 352 -13.28 4.42 10.40
CA ASP A 352 -12.91 3.32 11.29
C ASP A 352 -13.24 2.01 10.58
N TYR A 353 -12.35 1.62 9.64
CA TYR A 353 -12.61 0.54 8.70
C TYR A 353 -11.66 -0.65 8.93
N GLU A 354 -12.21 -1.85 9.08
CA GLU A 354 -11.45 -3.10 9.18
C GLU A 354 -11.15 -3.67 7.79
N GLY A 355 -9.96 -3.36 7.27
CA GLY A 355 -9.46 -3.81 5.99
C GLY A 355 -8.62 -5.09 6.05
N VAL A 356 -8.02 -5.46 4.92
CA VAL A 356 -7.08 -6.57 4.80
C VAL A 356 -5.70 -6.22 5.37
N THR A 357 -5.40 -4.92 5.46
CA THR A 357 -4.18 -4.41 6.09
C THR A 357 -4.37 -4.07 7.56
N GLY A 358 -5.54 -4.34 8.14
CA GLY A 358 -5.94 -4.01 9.53
C GLY A 358 -6.85 -2.79 9.59
N THR A 359 -7.08 -2.27 10.80
CA THR A 359 -7.96 -1.11 11.02
C THR A 359 -7.38 0.14 10.39
N VAL A 360 -8.17 0.81 9.55
CA VAL A 360 -7.86 2.11 8.95
C VAL A 360 -8.62 3.21 9.68
N SER A 361 -7.88 4.14 10.26
CA SER A 361 -8.41 5.37 10.84
C SER A 361 -7.39 6.50 10.63
N PHE A 362 -7.86 7.73 10.64
CA PHE A 362 -7.01 8.90 10.39
C PHE A 362 -6.94 9.79 11.63
N ASP A 363 -5.77 10.38 11.88
CA ASP A 363 -5.60 11.41 12.89
C ASP A 363 -6.11 12.78 12.41
N GLU A 364 -5.92 13.82 13.24
CA GLU A 364 -6.35 15.19 12.92
C GLU A 364 -5.69 15.79 11.66
N ASN A 365 -4.60 15.19 11.17
CA ASN A 365 -3.88 15.61 9.97
C ASN A 365 -4.20 14.73 8.74
N GLY A 366 -5.10 13.76 8.88
CA GLY A 366 -5.40 12.78 7.83
C GLY A 366 -4.33 11.67 7.72
N ASP A 367 -3.46 11.51 8.70
CA ASP A 367 -2.43 10.49 8.71
C ASP A 367 -2.93 9.22 9.41
N TRP A 368 -2.67 8.06 8.80
CA TRP A 368 -2.93 6.77 9.42
C TRP A 368 -1.82 6.39 10.40
N VAL A 369 -2.19 6.15 11.65
CA VAL A 369 -1.26 5.78 12.72
C VAL A 369 -1.30 4.27 12.94
N ARG A 370 -0.21 3.59 12.58
CA ARG A 370 -0.03 2.16 12.86
C ARG A 370 1.44 1.76 12.93
N ASP A 371 1.70 0.57 13.46
CA ASP A 371 3.01 -0.06 13.43
C ASP A 371 3.19 -0.88 12.15
N TYR A 372 4.43 -0.91 11.62
CA TYR A 372 4.80 -1.79 10.54
C TYR A 372 5.11 -3.20 11.03
N LEU A 373 4.85 -4.17 10.16
CA LEU A 373 5.39 -5.53 10.28
C LEU A 373 6.86 -5.52 9.85
N THR A 374 7.67 -6.39 10.45
CA THR A 374 9.01 -6.72 9.90
C THR A 374 8.87 -8.00 9.09
N LEU A 375 9.25 -7.92 7.82
CA LEU A 375 9.23 -9.04 6.88
C LEU A 375 10.66 -9.44 6.54
N THR A 376 10.84 -10.69 6.11
CA THR A 376 12.12 -11.18 5.57
C THR A 376 11.88 -12.01 4.32
N VAL A 377 12.90 -12.10 3.46
CA VAL A 377 12.90 -13.05 2.36
C VAL A 377 13.47 -14.38 2.85
N LYS A 378 12.69 -15.44 2.71
CA LYS A 378 13.06 -16.82 3.04
C LYS A 378 12.59 -17.76 1.94
N ASP A 379 13.52 -18.58 1.42
CA ASP A 379 13.24 -19.50 0.31
C ASP A 379 12.60 -18.80 -0.91
N GLY A 380 13.04 -17.55 -1.20
CA GLY A 380 12.55 -16.73 -2.30
C GLY A 380 11.13 -16.17 -2.11
N LYS A 381 10.63 -16.08 -0.87
CA LYS A 381 9.32 -15.53 -0.53
C LYS A 381 9.42 -14.57 0.64
N TYR A 382 8.53 -13.56 0.67
CA TYR A 382 8.38 -12.72 1.84
C TYR A 382 7.53 -13.43 2.88
N VAL A 383 8.05 -13.48 4.11
CA VAL A 383 7.36 -14.02 5.29
C VAL A 383 7.52 -13.07 6.46
N LEU A 384 6.71 -13.21 7.51
CA LEU A 384 6.94 -12.50 8.77
C LEU A 384 8.31 -12.87 9.32
N TYR A 385 9.05 -11.85 9.76
CA TYR A 385 10.32 -12.07 10.45
C TYR A 385 10.04 -12.55 11.88
N GLU A 386 10.49 -13.75 12.20
CA GLU A 386 10.49 -14.32 13.55
C GLU A 386 11.89 -14.19 14.15
N GLU A 387 12.00 -13.67 15.38
CA GLU A 387 13.25 -13.47 16.11
C GLU A 387 13.91 -14.80 16.54
#